data_605d3828176477bef7414d66dee71b26
#
_entry.id   605d3828176477bef7414d66dee71b26
#
_cell.length_a   1.000
_cell.length_b   1.000
_cell.length_c   1.000
_cell.angle_alpha   90.00
_cell.angle_beta   90.00
_cell.angle_gamma   90.00
#
_symmetry.space_group_name_H-M   'P 1'
#
loop_
_entity.id
_entity.type
_entity.pdbx_description
1 polymer ?
#
loop_
_entity_poly.entity_id
_entity_poly.type
_entity_poly.pdbx_seq_one_letter_code
_entity_poly.pdbx_strand_id
1 'polypeptide(L)'
;MRKVAIASLLAALTGACGSQPKEEDYTAKISSIRAAKDESFKNDPDSPIPADKKNALLPLAYFPIDEFYAVPATLEPSEDRSRIEVPTSIGKIRQLERIGTLKFSLKGQSVRLTAFRDLESRDVNRLFVPFADQTSGTETYQAGRYMELDPTPTGIYVVDFNVAYNPYCYYSPEYDCPFPPKENRLGVPIRAGEKMQKADTSIP
;
A
#
# COMPACT_ATOMS: atom_id res chain seq x y z
N MET A 1 25.25 -48.78 -62.41
CA MET A 1 24.47 -47.53 -62.11
C MET A 1 23.51 -47.79 -60.96
N ARG A 2 23.96 -47.41 -59.73
CA ARG A 2 23.15 -47.59 -58.50
C ARG A 2 22.40 -46.33 -58.20
N LYS A 3 21.07 -46.40 -58.13
CA LYS A 3 20.19 -45.31 -57.76
C LYS A 3 20.11 -45.26 -56.22
N VAL A 4 20.54 -44.18 -55.63
CA VAL A 4 20.39 -43.89 -54.21
C VAL A 4 19.07 -43.14 -54.03
N ALA A 5 18.15 -43.71 -53.25
CA ALA A 5 16.91 -43.08 -52.88
C ALA A 5 17.15 -42.28 -51.56
N ILE A 6 16.96 -40.99 -51.58
CA ILE A 6 17.00 -40.08 -50.39
C ILE A 6 15.59 -40.08 -49.83
N ALA A 7 15.42 -40.63 -48.64
CA ALA A 7 14.20 -40.53 -47.84
C ALA A 7 14.25 -39.24 -47.02
N SER A 8 13.39 -38.29 -47.34
CA SER A 8 13.20 -37.04 -46.57
C SER A 8 12.36 -37.36 -45.34
N LEU A 9 12.97 -37.20 -44.14
CA LEU A 9 12.29 -37.33 -42.85
C LEU A 9 11.70 -35.96 -42.47
N LEU A 10 10.39 -35.79 -42.59
CA LEU A 10 9.64 -34.61 -42.11
C LEU A 10 9.50 -34.74 -40.60
N ALA A 11 10.26 -33.96 -39.82
CA ALA A 11 10.07 -33.81 -38.39
C ALA A 11 8.87 -32.85 -38.15
N ALA A 12 7.78 -33.39 -37.63
CA ALA A 12 6.63 -32.58 -37.15
C ALA A 12 7.02 -31.97 -35.81
N LEU A 13 7.24 -30.63 -35.81
CA LEU A 13 7.34 -29.84 -34.60
C LEU A 13 5.93 -29.65 -34.03
N THR A 14 5.57 -30.45 -33.03
CA THR A 14 4.39 -30.20 -32.19
C THR A 14 4.71 -29.03 -31.27
N GLY A 15 4.24 -27.85 -31.61
CA GLY A 15 4.30 -26.67 -30.75
C GLY A 15 3.50 -26.93 -29.49
N ALA A 16 4.17 -27.09 -28.36
CA ALA A 16 3.56 -27.05 -27.05
C ALA A 16 3.10 -25.59 -26.83
N CYS A 17 1.81 -25.31 -27.01
CA CYS A 17 1.20 -24.08 -26.46
C CYS A 17 1.26 -24.15 -24.95
N GLY A 18 2.36 -23.64 -24.37
CA GLY A 18 2.40 -23.32 -22.95
C GLY A 18 1.38 -22.21 -22.70
N SER A 19 0.35 -22.50 -21.92
CA SER A 19 -0.56 -21.46 -21.40
C SER A 19 0.29 -20.46 -20.63
N GLN A 20 0.39 -19.22 -21.14
CA GLN A 20 0.96 -18.12 -20.36
C GLN A 20 0.16 -18.00 -19.06
N PRO A 21 0.83 -17.73 -17.93
CA PRO A 21 0.12 -17.43 -16.69
C PRO A 21 -0.87 -16.30 -16.99
N LYS A 22 -2.15 -16.52 -16.67
CA LYS A 22 -3.17 -15.48 -16.81
C LYS A 22 -2.75 -14.32 -15.92
N GLU A 23 -2.49 -13.16 -16.51
CA GLU A 23 -2.22 -11.94 -15.77
C GLU A 23 -3.36 -11.73 -14.78
N GLU A 24 -3.04 -11.66 -13.49
CA GLU A 24 -4.07 -11.48 -12.46
C GLU A 24 -4.70 -10.11 -12.68
N ASP A 25 -6.03 -10.09 -12.80
CA ASP A 25 -6.76 -8.84 -12.90
C ASP A 25 -6.46 -7.97 -11.67
N TYR A 26 -5.84 -6.81 -11.88
CA TYR A 26 -5.45 -5.87 -10.83
C TYR A 26 -6.62 -5.54 -9.89
N THR A 27 -7.81 -5.29 -10.46
CA THR A 27 -9.02 -5.00 -9.69
C THR A 27 -9.41 -6.17 -8.80
N ALA A 28 -9.33 -7.40 -9.30
CA ALA A 28 -9.61 -8.61 -8.52
C ALA A 28 -8.60 -8.77 -7.39
N LYS A 29 -7.32 -8.53 -7.65
CA LYS A 29 -6.25 -8.56 -6.64
C LYS A 29 -6.52 -7.56 -5.50
N ILE A 30 -6.77 -6.29 -5.81
CA ILE A 30 -7.03 -5.26 -4.79
C ILE A 30 -8.33 -5.57 -4.03
N SER A 31 -9.37 -6.03 -4.72
CA SER A 31 -10.62 -6.45 -4.07
C SER A 31 -10.41 -7.58 -3.08
N SER A 32 -9.59 -8.58 -3.44
CA SER A 32 -9.24 -9.70 -2.56
C SER A 32 -8.47 -9.24 -1.32
N ILE A 33 -7.50 -8.33 -1.47
CA ILE A 33 -6.74 -7.73 -0.35
C ILE A 33 -7.69 -7.02 0.63
N ARG A 34 -8.63 -6.21 0.11
CA ARG A 34 -9.60 -5.46 0.91
C ARG A 34 -10.54 -6.40 1.66
N ALA A 35 -11.08 -7.42 0.97
CA ALA A 35 -11.96 -8.42 1.58
C ALA A 35 -11.25 -9.24 2.68
N ALA A 36 -9.98 -9.62 2.44
CA ALA A 36 -9.18 -10.33 3.44
C ALA A 36 -8.94 -9.46 4.69
N LYS A 37 -8.72 -8.15 4.52
CA LYS A 37 -8.58 -7.22 5.64
C LYS A 37 -9.89 -7.07 6.43
N ASP A 38 -11.02 -6.92 5.75
CA ASP A 38 -12.34 -6.85 6.39
C ASP A 38 -12.62 -8.12 7.22
N GLU A 39 -12.33 -9.29 6.65
CA GLU A 39 -12.54 -10.57 7.33
C GLU A 39 -11.58 -10.74 8.52
N SER A 40 -10.30 -10.32 8.39
CA SER A 40 -9.36 -10.29 9.50
C SER A 40 -9.87 -9.39 10.63
N PHE A 41 -10.24 -8.14 10.31
CA PHE A 41 -10.73 -7.21 11.33
C PHE A 41 -12.04 -7.65 12.00
N LYS A 42 -12.86 -8.42 11.29
CA LYS A 42 -14.09 -9.00 11.82
C LYS A 42 -13.82 -10.12 12.82
N ASN A 43 -12.91 -11.03 12.50
CA ASN A 43 -12.75 -12.32 13.20
C ASN A 43 -11.53 -12.39 14.13
N ASP A 44 -10.52 -11.58 13.88
CA ASP A 44 -9.30 -11.59 14.70
C ASP A 44 -9.60 -11.08 16.12
N PRO A 45 -9.23 -11.82 17.17
CA PRO A 45 -9.34 -11.35 18.55
C PRO A 45 -8.47 -10.09 18.81
N ASP A 46 -7.35 -9.94 18.07
CA ASP A 46 -6.46 -8.79 18.15
C ASP A 46 -6.85 -7.66 17.16
N SER A 47 -8.08 -7.68 16.66
CA SER A 47 -8.61 -6.64 15.77
C SER A 47 -8.47 -5.25 16.38
N PRO A 48 -8.01 -4.23 15.61
CA PRO A 48 -7.95 -2.85 16.10
C PRO A 48 -9.34 -2.23 16.26
N ILE A 49 -10.39 -2.86 15.73
CA ILE A 49 -11.77 -2.39 15.86
C ILE A 49 -12.39 -3.00 17.13
N PRO A 50 -12.78 -2.17 18.11
CA PRO A 50 -13.53 -2.66 19.28
C PRO A 50 -14.80 -3.42 18.88
N ALA A 51 -15.14 -4.46 19.64
CA ALA A 51 -16.23 -5.36 19.29
C ALA A 51 -17.58 -4.64 19.08
N ASP A 52 -17.87 -3.64 19.89
CA ASP A 52 -19.07 -2.80 19.82
C ASP A 52 -19.11 -1.87 18.59
N LYS A 53 -17.96 -1.60 17.98
CA LYS A 53 -17.83 -0.74 16.78
C LYS A 53 -17.74 -1.52 15.47
N LYS A 54 -17.58 -2.85 15.50
CA LYS A 54 -17.43 -3.66 14.28
C LYS A 54 -18.58 -3.47 13.29
N ASN A 55 -19.83 -3.43 13.75
CA ASN A 55 -20.98 -3.25 12.88
C ASN A 55 -21.04 -1.86 12.20
N ALA A 56 -20.49 -0.82 12.83
CA ALA A 56 -20.48 0.51 12.29
C ALA A 56 -19.31 0.77 11.34
N LEU A 57 -18.18 0.05 11.51
CA LEU A 57 -16.95 0.29 10.79
C LEU A 57 -16.66 -0.74 9.69
N LEU A 58 -17.34 -1.89 9.69
CA LEU A 58 -17.16 -2.93 8.69
C LEU A 58 -18.41 -3.07 7.78
N PRO A 59 -18.19 -3.31 6.46
CA PRO A 59 -16.89 -3.35 5.80
C PRO A 59 -16.22 -1.98 5.80
N LEU A 60 -14.87 -1.97 5.75
CA LEU A 60 -14.10 -0.73 5.72
C LEU A 60 -14.46 0.11 4.49
N ALA A 61 -14.40 1.43 4.63
CA ALA A 61 -14.69 2.32 3.52
C ALA A 61 -13.45 2.54 2.66
N TYR A 62 -13.62 2.42 1.34
CA TYR A 62 -12.56 2.61 0.35
C TYR A 62 -13.00 3.57 -0.75
N PHE A 63 -12.04 4.22 -1.39
CA PHE A 63 -12.24 4.80 -2.71
C PHE A 63 -12.39 3.70 -3.77
N PRO A 64 -13.02 3.98 -4.92
CA PRO A 64 -12.97 3.08 -6.08
C PRO A 64 -11.53 2.69 -6.42
N ILE A 65 -11.33 1.48 -6.91
CA ILE A 65 -10.01 1.03 -7.36
C ILE A 65 -9.68 1.79 -8.64
N ASP A 66 -8.48 2.37 -8.68
CA ASP A 66 -7.97 3.13 -9.83
C ASP A 66 -6.49 2.81 -10.02
N GLU A 67 -6.16 2.10 -11.10
CA GLU A 67 -4.79 1.66 -11.42
C GLU A 67 -3.82 2.83 -11.60
N PHE A 68 -4.31 4.03 -11.95
CA PHE A 68 -3.47 5.23 -12.02
C PHE A 68 -2.85 5.65 -10.69
N TYR A 69 -3.30 5.06 -9.59
CA TYR A 69 -2.70 5.24 -8.27
C TYR A 69 -1.73 4.11 -7.87
N ALA A 70 -1.44 3.15 -8.74
CA ALA A 70 -0.37 2.17 -8.59
C ALA A 70 0.79 2.56 -9.51
N VAL A 71 1.79 3.23 -8.99
CA VAL A 71 2.83 3.88 -9.79
C VAL A 71 4.21 3.31 -9.50
N PRO A 72 5.05 3.10 -10.55
CA PRO A 72 6.43 2.73 -10.34
C PRO A 72 7.19 3.91 -9.70
N ALA A 73 8.03 3.61 -8.72
CA ALA A 73 8.83 4.55 -7.99
C ALA A 73 10.28 4.05 -7.89
N THR A 74 11.23 4.98 -7.99
CA THR A 74 12.64 4.70 -7.69
C THR A 74 12.94 5.15 -6.28
N LEU A 75 13.54 4.28 -5.47
CA LEU A 75 14.06 4.64 -4.16
C LEU A 75 15.47 5.19 -4.31
N GLU A 76 15.67 6.46 -3.95
CA GLU A 76 16.98 7.03 -3.73
C GLU A 76 17.36 6.83 -2.27
N PRO A 77 18.37 6.01 -1.95
CA PRO A 77 18.77 5.76 -0.58
C PRO A 77 19.22 7.04 0.13
N SER A 78 18.89 7.15 1.42
CA SER A 78 19.46 8.21 2.27
C SER A 78 20.89 7.87 2.64
N GLU A 79 21.82 8.81 2.43
CA GLU A 79 23.24 8.61 2.73
C GLU A 79 23.50 8.52 4.23
N ASP A 80 22.81 9.35 5.02
CA ASP A 80 23.06 9.52 6.45
C ASP A 80 22.23 8.60 7.35
N ARG A 81 21.22 7.89 6.79
CA ARG A 81 20.31 7.06 7.60
C ARG A 81 19.84 7.75 8.89
N SER A 82 19.62 9.07 8.82
CA SER A 82 19.26 9.86 9.99
C SER A 82 17.97 9.38 10.64
N ARG A 83 17.94 9.47 11.96
CA ARG A 83 16.71 9.24 12.73
C ARG A 83 15.99 10.56 12.94
N ILE A 84 14.69 10.52 12.76
CA ILE A 84 13.80 11.64 13.05
C ILE A 84 12.84 11.28 14.17
N GLU A 85 12.46 12.28 14.91
CA GLU A 85 11.45 12.17 15.95
C GLU A 85 10.11 12.68 15.40
N VAL A 86 9.07 11.86 15.51
CA VAL A 86 7.72 12.23 15.11
C VAL A 86 6.76 12.09 16.29
N PRO A 87 5.83 13.04 16.47
CA PRO A 87 4.81 12.90 17.48
C PRO A 87 3.84 11.76 17.11
N THR A 88 3.21 11.17 18.14
CA THR A 88 2.23 10.11 17.99
C THR A 88 0.84 10.55 18.44
N SER A 89 -0.17 9.72 18.15
CA SER A 89 -1.58 10.00 18.44
C SER A 89 -1.90 10.15 19.94
N ILE A 90 -1.07 9.59 20.82
CA ILE A 90 -1.23 9.71 22.29
C ILE A 90 -0.19 10.65 22.92
N GLY A 91 0.48 11.47 22.12
CA GLY A 91 1.41 12.49 22.61
C GLY A 91 2.80 11.98 22.97
N LYS A 92 3.16 10.77 22.56
CA LYS A 92 4.54 10.27 22.67
C LYS A 92 5.37 10.69 21.47
N ILE A 93 6.66 10.36 21.51
CA ILE A 93 7.61 10.52 20.41
C ILE A 93 8.02 9.15 19.91
N ARG A 94 7.95 8.93 18.60
CA ARG A 94 8.41 7.74 17.89
C ARG A 94 9.63 8.07 17.05
N GLN A 95 10.63 7.20 17.08
CA GLN A 95 11.81 7.34 16.22
C GLN A 95 11.66 6.55 14.94
N LEU A 96 11.83 7.23 13.81
CA LEU A 96 11.85 6.65 12.48
C LEU A 96 13.23 6.82 11.87
N GLU A 97 13.80 5.74 11.31
CA GLU A 97 15.05 5.79 10.55
C GLU A 97 14.74 6.09 9.08
N ARG A 98 15.37 7.11 8.53
CA ARG A 98 15.21 7.51 7.13
C ARG A 98 15.93 6.52 6.21
N ILE A 99 15.21 5.81 5.36
CA ILE A 99 15.79 4.82 4.43
C ILE A 99 16.11 5.45 3.08
N GLY A 100 15.24 6.31 2.57
CA GLY A 100 15.43 6.97 1.29
C GLY A 100 14.20 7.72 0.84
N THR A 101 14.26 8.26 -0.38
CA THR A 101 13.16 8.99 -0.99
C THR A 101 12.63 8.23 -2.20
N LEU A 102 11.36 7.87 -2.17
CA LEU A 102 10.62 7.33 -3.30
C LEU A 102 10.25 8.48 -4.24
N LYS A 103 10.70 8.42 -5.49
CA LYS A 103 10.38 9.39 -6.54
C LYS A 103 9.51 8.74 -7.60
N PHE A 104 8.41 9.37 -7.93
CA PHE A 104 7.46 8.86 -8.91
C PHE A 104 6.68 10.00 -9.58
N SER A 105 5.95 9.66 -10.64
CA SER A 105 5.00 10.57 -11.30
C SER A 105 3.58 10.10 -11.01
N LEU A 106 2.75 10.98 -10.49
CA LEU A 106 1.33 10.71 -10.25
C LEU A 106 0.50 11.70 -11.06
N LYS A 107 -0.30 11.20 -12.01
CA LYS A 107 -1.14 12.03 -12.90
C LYS A 107 -0.38 13.18 -13.54
N GLY A 108 0.85 12.90 -13.98
CA GLY A 108 1.74 13.88 -14.64
C GLY A 108 2.48 14.85 -13.71
N GLN A 109 2.29 14.73 -12.40
CA GLN A 109 3.01 15.54 -11.42
C GLN A 109 4.15 14.73 -10.78
N SER A 110 5.33 15.34 -10.63
CA SER A 110 6.43 14.74 -9.88
C SER A 110 6.12 14.76 -8.39
N VAL A 111 6.14 13.61 -7.76
CA VAL A 111 5.83 13.41 -6.34
C VAL A 111 6.98 12.67 -5.68
N ARG A 112 7.20 12.96 -4.40
CA ARG A 112 8.18 12.27 -3.56
C ARG A 112 7.58 11.92 -2.21
N LEU A 113 7.98 10.77 -1.67
CA LEU A 113 7.69 10.34 -0.31
C LEU A 113 8.95 9.79 0.32
N THR A 114 9.25 10.20 1.54
CA THR A 114 10.32 9.58 2.32
C THR A 114 9.84 8.25 2.86
N ALA A 115 10.63 7.21 2.63
CA ALA A 115 10.43 5.89 3.20
C ALA A 115 11.27 5.75 4.46
N PHE A 116 10.66 5.21 5.49
CA PHE A 116 11.27 5.02 6.81
C PHE A 116 11.34 3.55 7.19
N ARG A 117 12.13 3.27 8.20
CA ARG A 117 12.02 2.09 9.05
C ARG A 117 11.46 2.54 10.39
N ASP A 118 10.34 1.95 10.79
CA ASP A 118 9.83 2.12 12.16
C ASP A 118 10.61 1.16 13.07
N LEU A 119 11.41 1.71 13.98
CA LEU A 119 12.28 0.92 14.86
C LEU A 119 11.51 0.16 15.94
N GLU A 120 10.24 0.49 16.16
CA GLU A 120 9.36 -0.19 17.11
C GLU A 120 8.40 -1.18 16.39
N SER A 121 8.45 -1.24 15.05
CA SER A 121 7.65 -2.20 14.29
C SER A 121 8.13 -3.63 14.51
N ARG A 122 7.19 -4.59 14.48
CA ARG A 122 7.52 -6.03 14.48
C ARG A 122 8.22 -6.46 13.19
N ASP A 123 7.95 -5.78 12.09
CA ASP A 123 8.60 -6.02 10.79
C ASP A 123 9.48 -4.82 10.40
N VAL A 124 10.71 -4.84 10.88
CA VAL A 124 11.71 -3.79 10.60
C VAL A 124 12.29 -3.85 9.19
N ASN A 125 11.96 -4.88 8.40
CA ASN A 125 12.48 -5.02 7.03
C ASN A 125 11.62 -4.28 6.01
N ARG A 126 10.34 -4.06 6.28
CA ARG A 126 9.45 -3.32 5.39
C ARG A 126 9.71 -1.82 5.46
N LEU A 127 9.53 -1.16 4.33
CA LEU A 127 9.56 0.30 4.30
C LEU A 127 8.21 0.83 4.78
N PHE A 128 8.26 1.65 5.81
CA PHE A 128 7.10 2.36 6.34
C PHE A 128 6.98 3.73 5.65
N VAL A 129 5.84 3.99 5.03
CA VAL A 129 5.57 5.24 4.28
C VAL A 129 4.30 5.89 4.80
N PRO A 130 4.36 6.59 5.95
CA PRO A 130 3.25 7.38 6.44
C PRO A 130 3.11 8.64 5.59
N PHE A 131 1.89 9.01 5.20
CA PHE A 131 1.64 10.22 4.41
C PHE A 131 0.33 10.88 4.77
N ALA A 132 0.25 12.18 4.52
CA ALA A 132 -0.98 12.94 4.51
C ALA A 132 -1.12 13.64 3.16
N ASP A 133 -2.33 13.93 2.74
CA ASP A 133 -2.63 14.55 1.46
C ASP A 133 -3.83 15.52 1.57
N GLN A 134 -4.25 16.13 0.47
CA GLN A 134 -5.36 17.10 0.51
C GLN A 134 -6.73 16.51 0.86
N THR A 135 -6.87 15.18 0.92
CA THR A 135 -8.09 14.53 1.40
C THR A 135 -8.12 14.36 2.92
N SER A 136 -6.96 14.53 3.59
CA SER A 136 -6.83 14.33 5.04
C SER A 136 -7.68 15.33 5.83
N GLY A 137 -8.53 14.82 6.71
CA GLY A 137 -9.46 15.59 7.51
C GLY A 137 -10.80 15.91 6.84
N THR A 138 -10.98 15.52 5.55
CA THR A 138 -12.24 15.71 4.80
C THR A 138 -12.82 14.40 4.28
N GLU A 139 -12.03 13.64 3.53
CA GLU A 139 -12.42 12.36 2.96
C GLU A 139 -11.68 11.19 3.63
N THR A 140 -10.46 11.44 4.12
CA THR A 140 -9.62 10.47 4.81
C THR A 140 -9.25 10.95 6.20
N TYR A 141 -8.72 10.03 7.03
CA TYR A 141 -8.38 10.33 8.41
C TYR A 141 -7.42 11.53 8.51
N GLN A 142 -7.72 12.45 9.41
CA GLN A 142 -6.98 13.71 9.57
C GLN A 142 -5.49 13.50 9.90
N ALA A 143 -5.16 12.42 10.61
CA ALA A 143 -3.79 12.09 10.96
C ALA A 143 -3.02 11.39 9.82
N GLY A 144 -3.61 11.28 8.61
CA GLY A 144 -3.00 10.66 7.46
C GLY A 144 -3.23 9.15 7.37
N ARG A 145 -2.55 8.53 6.42
CA ARG A 145 -2.63 7.09 6.10
C ARG A 145 -1.23 6.51 5.96
N TYR A 146 -1.16 5.18 5.94
CA TYR A 146 0.08 4.44 5.85
C TYR A 146 0.12 3.55 4.62
N MET A 147 1.31 3.30 4.15
CA MET A 147 1.67 2.22 3.25
C MET A 147 2.90 1.50 3.79
N GLU A 148 2.98 0.21 3.50
CA GLU A 148 4.17 -0.58 3.77
C GLU A 148 4.61 -1.23 2.46
N LEU A 149 5.91 -1.16 2.17
CA LEU A 149 6.48 -1.70 0.94
C LEU A 149 7.51 -2.76 1.29
N ASP A 150 7.41 -3.91 0.63
CA ASP A 150 8.38 -4.98 0.78
C ASP A 150 9.70 -4.60 0.10
N PRO A 151 10.85 -4.99 0.69
CA PRO A 151 12.15 -4.69 0.10
C PRO A 151 12.28 -5.30 -1.31
N THR A 152 12.91 -4.57 -2.21
CA THR A 152 13.25 -5.06 -3.53
C THR A 152 14.75 -4.88 -3.80
N PRO A 153 15.42 -5.87 -4.41
CA PRO A 153 16.85 -5.78 -4.72
C PRO A 153 17.15 -4.77 -5.83
N THR A 154 16.15 -4.36 -6.60
CA THR A 154 16.32 -3.44 -7.74
C THR A 154 16.22 -1.96 -7.36
N GLY A 155 15.71 -1.64 -6.16
CA GLY A 155 15.39 -0.27 -5.77
C GLY A 155 14.17 0.32 -6.51
N ILE A 156 13.49 -0.49 -7.34
CA ILE A 156 12.25 -0.11 -8.02
C ILE A 156 11.08 -0.69 -7.24
N TYR A 157 10.16 0.17 -6.84
CA TYR A 157 8.98 -0.18 -6.04
C TYR A 157 7.71 0.13 -6.83
N VAL A 158 6.61 -0.48 -6.44
CA VAL A 158 5.29 -0.02 -6.83
C VAL A 158 4.68 0.67 -5.61
N VAL A 159 4.50 1.98 -5.71
CA VAL A 159 3.74 2.77 -4.72
C VAL A 159 2.27 2.67 -5.12
N ASP A 160 1.56 1.77 -4.44
CA ASP A 160 0.14 1.51 -4.72
C ASP A 160 -0.74 2.13 -3.64
N PHE A 161 -1.30 3.29 -3.94
CA PHE A 161 -2.19 3.97 -3.00
C PHE A 161 -3.54 3.26 -2.82
N ASN A 162 -3.92 2.31 -3.70
CA ASN A 162 -5.15 1.53 -3.54
C ASN A 162 -5.12 0.60 -2.32
N VAL A 163 -3.92 0.31 -1.79
CA VAL A 163 -3.71 -0.43 -0.55
C VAL A 163 -3.35 0.47 0.65
N ALA A 164 -3.33 1.79 0.48
CA ALA A 164 -3.13 2.71 1.59
C ALA A 164 -4.24 2.55 2.64
N TYR A 165 -3.85 2.58 3.93
CA TYR A 165 -4.75 2.24 5.02
C TYR A 165 -4.71 3.26 6.15
N ASN A 166 -5.81 3.33 6.92
CA ASN A 166 -5.89 4.15 8.12
C ASN A 166 -5.06 3.49 9.25
N PRO A 167 -4.28 4.28 10.01
CA PRO A 167 -3.59 3.77 11.20
C PRO A 167 -4.60 3.26 12.24
N TYR A 168 -4.18 2.35 13.10
CA TYR A 168 -5.06 1.71 14.09
C TYR A 168 -5.71 2.69 15.07
N CYS A 169 -5.08 3.85 15.32
CA CYS A 169 -5.67 4.92 16.13
C CYS A 169 -6.91 5.59 15.49
N TYR A 170 -7.18 5.34 14.21
CA TYR A 170 -8.46 5.69 13.58
C TYR A 170 -9.62 4.86 14.15
N TYR A 171 -9.37 3.58 14.46
CA TYR A 171 -10.38 2.64 14.93
C TYR A 171 -10.52 2.66 16.46
N SER A 172 -9.40 2.76 17.18
CA SER A 172 -9.38 2.80 18.63
C SER A 172 -8.29 3.75 19.16
N PRO A 173 -8.63 4.63 20.14
CA PRO A 173 -7.68 5.56 20.74
C PRO A 173 -6.60 4.88 21.60
N GLU A 174 -6.69 3.57 21.83
CA GLU A 174 -5.70 2.81 22.58
C GLU A 174 -4.39 2.60 21.79
N TYR A 175 -4.45 2.75 20.44
CA TYR A 175 -3.29 2.57 19.60
C TYR A 175 -2.46 3.83 19.48
N ASP A 176 -1.15 3.66 19.60
CA ASP A 176 -0.15 4.71 19.46
C ASP A 176 0.43 4.72 18.05
N CYS A 177 0.07 5.72 17.25
CA CYS A 177 0.39 5.79 15.83
C CYS A 177 1.23 7.04 15.51
N PRO A 178 2.41 6.89 14.85
CA PRO A 178 3.25 8.03 14.48
C PRO A 178 2.61 8.88 13.39
N PHE A 179 2.61 10.18 13.56
CA PHE A 179 2.08 11.08 12.53
C PHE A 179 3.05 11.19 11.34
N PRO A 180 2.51 11.32 10.11
CA PRO A 180 3.33 11.58 8.94
C PRO A 180 4.19 12.84 9.12
N PRO A 181 5.50 12.76 8.87
CA PRO A 181 6.38 13.93 8.94
C PRO A 181 6.01 14.94 7.85
N LYS A 182 6.49 16.19 8.01
CA LYS A 182 6.12 17.30 7.10
C LYS A 182 6.46 17.02 5.65
N GLU A 183 7.58 16.35 5.38
CA GLU A 183 8.01 15.99 4.03
C GLU A 183 7.11 14.98 3.32
N ASN A 184 6.29 14.25 4.06
CA ASN A 184 5.30 13.29 3.54
C ASN A 184 3.89 13.88 3.49
N ARG A 185 3.75 15.20 3.48
CA ARG A 185 2.49 15.88 3.23
C ARG A 185 2.38 16.25 1.76
N LEU A 186 1.54 15.53 1.03
CA LEU A 186 1.35 15.71 -0.41
C LEU A 186 0.43 16.88 -0.70
N GLY A 187 0.83 17.74 -1.63
CA GLY A 187 0.04 18.87 -2.10
C GLY A 187 -1.03 18.49 -3.15
N VAL A 188 -1.36 17.21 -3.28
CA VAL A 188 -2.35 16.66 -4.23
C VAL A 188 -3.32 15.73 -3.49
N PRO A 189 -4.59 15.61 -3.93
CA PRO A 189 -5.53 14.69 -3.32
C PRO A 189 -5.28 13.26 -3.79
N ILE A 190 -5.17 12.31 -2.86
CA ILE A 190 -5.02 10.87 -3.13
C ILE A 190 -6.35 10.17 -2.84
N ARG A 191 -7.20 10.09 -3.88
CA ARG A 191 -8.50 9.39 -3.79
C ARG A 191 -8.37 7.91 -4.16
N ALA A 192 -7.53 7.19 -3.43
CA ALA A 192 -7.32 5.75 -3.50
C ALA A 192 -7.09 5.19 -2.09
N GLY A 193 -7.31 3.90 -1.87
CA GLY A 193 -7.16 3.25 -0.57
C GLY A 193 -8.32 3.52 0.40
N GLU A 194 -8.07 3.37 1.68
CA GLU A 194 -9.05 3.61 2.73
C GLU A 194 -9.45 5.08 2.86
N LYS A 195 -10.71 5.29 3.17
CA LYS A 195 -11.28 6.60 3.55
C LYS A 195 -12.01 6.49 4.88
N MET A 196 -12.46 7.60 5.42
CA MET A 196 -13.32 7.60 6.59
C MET A 196 -14.68 6.98 6.26
N GLN A 197 -15.27 6.25 7.22
CA GLN A 197 -16.68 5.91 7.15
C GLN A 197 -17.50 7.20 7.10
N LYS A 198 -18.54 7.20 6.29
CA LYS A 198 -19.52 8.29 6.38
C LYS A 198 -20.16 8.20 7.75
N ALA A 199 -20.20 9.32 8.48
CA ALA A 199 -21.04 9.39 9.65
C ALA A 199 -22.44 8.98 9.23
N ASP A 200 -23.02 8.01 9.94
CA ASP A 200 -24.43 7.66 9.71
C ASP A 200 -25.29 8.86 10.16
N THR A 201 -25.69 9.68 9.18
CA THR A 201 -26.57 10.84 9.41
C THR A 201 -28.02 10.42 9.63
N SER A 202 -28.30 9.12 9.74
CA SER A 202 -29.64 8.56 9.96
C SER A 202 -29.99 8.38 11.44
N ILE A 203 -29.12 8.74 12.37
CA ILE A 203 -29.46 8.77 13.81
C ILE A 203 -29.92 10.18 14.15
N PRO A 204 -31.19 10.37 14.56
CA PRO A 204 -31.74 11.66 14.96
C PRO A 204 -31.11 12.20 16.24
#